data_cbcbc745d6c72a3cb959fce04d4a2f0e
#
_entry.id   cbcbc745d6c72a3cb959fce04d4a2f0e
#
_cell.length_a   1.000
_cell.length_b   1.000
_cell.length_c   1.000
_cell.angle_alpha   90.00
_cell.angle_beta   90.00
_cell.angle_gamma   90.00
#
_symmetry.space_group_name_H-M   'P 1'
#
loop_
_entity.id
_entity.type
_entity.pdbx_description
1 polymer ?
#
loop_
_entity_poly.entity_id
_entity_poly.type
_entity_poly.pdbx_seq_one_letter_code
_entity_poly.pdbx_strand_id
1 'polypeptide(L)'
;MTLTIGVMSGLLAIVIGSVLLRCHISTHRTLRGLAIGFVALFRNLPLLPLLLFLTFALPGIWQRVSGRPLIRGLELYLLLLGLALNTGAYLAEIFRAGVSAVPAQQFEAGRSLGLPPNRIRRRIIYPQAMRIIAPALTSRLIHNMKNSTLALIVPLPVQMMEVVGQAGRIAGQTFSWAEPLVFAACVHLLLALGLGRSLNRWATREQARIEGTL
;
A
#
# COMPACT_ATOMS: atom_id res chain seq x y z
N MET A 1 12.29 -12.84 0.89
CA MET A 1 10.84 -12.66 1.20
C MET A 1 10.46 -11.25 1.60
N THR A 2 11.21 -10.53 2.44
CA THR A 2 10.91 -9.15 2.89
C THR A 2 10.60 -8.21 1.72
N LEU A 3 11.49 -8.13 0.72
CA LEU A 3 11.26 -7.33 -0.50
C LEU A 3 10.03 -7.79 -1.28
N THR A 4 9.87 -9.09 -1.44
CA THR A 4 8.71 -9.66 -2.16
C THR A 4 7.40 -9.26 -1.51
N ILE A 5 7.28 -9.41 -0.18
CA ILE A 5 6.08 -9.02 0.57
C ILE A 5 5.83 -7.51 0.43
N GLY A 6 6.85 -6.67 0.64
CA GLY A 6 6.71 -5.22 0.56
C GLY A 6 6.35 -4.72 -0.85
N VAL A 7 6.99 -5.28 -1.89
CA VAL A 7 6.73 -4.88 -3.28
C VAL A 7 5.38 -5.39 -3.76
N MET A 8 5.07 -6.67 -3.56
CA MET A 8 3.79 -7.25 -4.03
C MET A 8 2.59 -6.60 -3.36
N SER A 9 2.64 -6.42 -2.02
CA SER A 9 1.58 -5.71 -1.32
C SER A 9 1.49 -4.23 -1.74
N GLY A 10 2.62 -3.58 -2.02
CA GLY A 10 2.65 -2.21 -2.52
C GLY A 10 2.03 -2.06 -3.92
N LEU A 11 2.34 -2.96 -4.85
CA LEU A 11 1.74 -2.99 -6.19
C LEU A 11 0.23 -3.22 -6.11
N LEU A 12 -0.20 -4.20 -5.31
CA LEU A 12 -1.62 -4.46 -5.09
C LEU A 12 -2.32 -3.26 -4.45
N ALA A 13 -1.67 -2.57 -3.51
CA ALA A 13 -2.19 -1.36 -2.88
C ALA A 13 -2.38 -0.21 -3.89
N ILE A 14 -1.47 -0.04 -4.86
CA ILE A 14 -1.60 0.95 -5.93
C ILE A 14 -2.84 0.65 -6.78
N VAL A 15 -3.06 -0.61 -7.13
CA VAL A 15 -4.26 -1.03 -7.88
C VAL A 15 -5.52 -0.73 -7.08
N ILE A 16 -5.59 -1.17 -5.81
CA ILE A 16 -6.73 -0.92 -4.91
C ILE A 16 -6.99 0.58 -4.76
N GLY A 17 -5.97 1.37 -4.46
CA GLY A 17 -6.08 2.83 -4.32
C GLY A 17 -6.58 3.52 -5.59
N SER A 18 -6.13 3.06 -6.75
CA SER A 18 -6.57 3.59 -8.06
C SER A 18 -8.02 3.25 -8.37
N VAL A 19 -8.48 2.04 -8.02
CA VAL A 19 -9.90 1.64 -8.16
C VAL A 19 -10.77 2.45 -7.21
N LEU A 20 -10.36 2.59 -5.94
CA LEU A 20 -11.08 3.38 -4.95
C LEU A 20 -11.19 4.85 -5.34
N LEU A 21 -10.13 5.45 -5.91
CA LEU A 21 -10.20 6.80 -6.47
C LEU A 21 -11.29 6.90 -7.55
N ARG A 22 -11.32 5.96 -8.51
CA ARG A 22 -12.34 5.95 -9.58
C ARG A 22 -13.75 5.85 -9.01
N CYS A 23 -13.96 4.98 -8.02
CA CYS A 23 -15.25 4.85 -7.33
C CYS A 23 -15.61 6.15 -6.59
N HIS A 24 -14.65 6.79 -5.94
CA HIS A 24 -14.86 8.04 -5.18
C HIS A 24 -15.29 9.21 -6.09
N ILE A 25 -14.73 9.32 -7.30
CA ILE A 25 -15.08 10.37 -8.27
C ILE A 25 -16.26 9.98 -9.17
N SER A 26 -16.88 8.81 -8.95
CA SER A 26 -18.03 8.34 -9.71
C SER A 26 -19.27 9.20 -9.47
N THR A 27 -20.10 9.34 -10.49
CA THR A 27 -21.43 9.95 -10.39
C THR A 27 -22.44 9.09 -9.64
N HIS A 28 -22.21 7.77 -9.57
CA HIS A 28 -23.07 6.84 -8.83
C HIS A 28 -22.86 6.99 -7.32
N ARG A 29 -23.91 7.45 -6.61
CA ARG A 29 -23.88 7.71 -5.15
C ARG A 29 -23.48 6.48 -4.32
N THR A 30 -23.97 5.30 -4.70
CA THR A 30 -23.67 4.04 -4.00
C THR A 30 -22.19 3.68 -4.09
N LEU A 31 -21.59 3.70 -5.29
CA LEU A 31 -20.16 3.40 -5.49
C LEU A 31 -19.28 4.39 -4.73
N ARG A 32 -19.65 5.68 -4.76
CA ARG A 32 -18.93 6.71 -4.01
C ARG A 32 -19.03 6.48 -2.51
N GLY A 33 -20.23 6.18 -1.99
CA GLY A 33 -20.45 5.89 -0.58
C GLY A 33 -19.67 4.67 -0.09
N LEU A 34 -19.67 3.58 -0.88
CA LEU A 34 -18.89 2.37 -0.58
C LEU A 34 -17.38 2.66 -0.56
N ALA A 35 -16.86 3.44 -1.50
CA ALA A 35 -15.45 3.81 -1.52
C ALA A 35 -15.06 4.67 -0.30
N ILE A 36 -15.89 5.63 0.08
CA ILE A 36 -15.67 6.47 1.27
C ILE A 36 -15.69 5.60 2.53
N GLY A 37 -16.69 4.74 2.69
CA GLY A 37 -16.79 3.83 3.83
C GLY A 37 -15.61 2.86 3.91
N PHE A 38 -15.19 2.28 2.78
CA PHE A 38 -14.01 1.43 2.71
C PHE A 38 -12.74 2.15 3.17
N VAL A 39 -12.49 3.35 2.62
CA VAL A 39 -11.32 4.15 2.98
C VAL A 39 -11.35 4.52 4.46
N ALA A 40 -12.51 4.95 4.98
CA ALA A 40 -12.66 5.27 6.39
C ALA A 40 -12.39 4.05 7.28
N LEU A 41 -12.93 2.88 6.93
CA LEU A 41 -12.74 1.64 7.68
C LEU A 41 -11.25 1.25 7.73
N PHE A 42 -10.62 1.05 6.58
CA PHE A 42 -9.26 0.49 6.51
C PHE A 42 -8.15 1.46 6.92
N ARG A 43 -8.41 2.77 6.92
CA ARG A 43 -7.47 3.76 7.50
C ARG A 43 -7.52 3.82 9.01
N ASN A 44 -8.70 3.59 9.61
CA ASN A 44 -8.90 3.67 11.05
C ASN A 44 -8.69 2.32 11.77
N LEU A 45 -8.71 1.20 11.03
CA LEU A 45 -8.36 -0.11 11.60
C LEU A 45 -6.86 -0.18 11.85
N PRO A 46 -6.42 -0.50 13.09
CA PRO A 46 -5.01 -0.79 13.35
C PRO A 46 -4.55 -1.98 12.50
N LEU A 47 -3.39 -1.85 11.86
CA LEU A 47 -2.91 -2.84 10.90
C LEU A 47 -2.69 -4.22 11.54
N LEU A 48 -2.10 -4.27 12.74
CA LEU A 48 -1.82 -5.54 13.43
C LEU A 48 -3.11 -6.34 13.72
N PRO A 49 -4.16 -5.79 14.35
CA PRO A 49 -5.46 -6.47 14.49
C PRO A 49 -6.06 -6.93 13.16
N LEU A 50 -5.95 -6.13 12.09
CA LEU A 50 -6.41 -6.53 10.76
C LEU A 50 -5.69 -7.78 10.26
N LEU A 51 -4.36 -7.83 10.39
CA LEU A 51 -3.57 -8.99 9.98
C LEU A 51 -3.89 -10.22 10.84
N LEU A 52 -4.02 -10.07 12.15
CA LEU A 52 -4.42 -11.17 13.04
C LEU A 52 -5.81 -11.71 12.69
N PHE A 53 -6.76 -10.82 12.39
CA PHE A 53 -8.08 -11.23 11.95
C PHE A 53 -8.02 -12.05 10.65
N LEU A 54 -7.33 -11.52 9.63
CA LEU A 54 -7.26 -12.19 8.33
C LEU A 54 -6.52 -13.51 8.38
N THR A 55 -5.44 -13.61 9.16
CA THR A 55 -4.55 -14.79 9.14
C THR A 55 -4.96 -15.86 10.14
N PHE A 56 -5.66 -15.53 11.22
CA PHE A 56 -6.08 -16.47 12.25
C PHE A 56 -7.59 -16.58 12.42
N ALA A 57 -8.29 -15.45 12.60
CA ALA A 57 -9.73 -15.48 12.88
C ALA A 57 -10.54 -15.89 11.65
N LEU A 58 -10.26 -15.32 10.49
CA LEU A 58 -10.98 -15.62 9.26
C LEU A 58 -10.90 -17.10 8.85
N PRO A 59 -9.71 -17.77 8.86
CA PRO A 59 -9.62 -19.21 8.63
C PRO A 59 -10.41 -20.04 9.64
N GLY A 60 -10.38 -19.64 10.92
CA GLY A 60 -11.15 -20.33 11.96
C GLY A 60 -12.65 -20.19 11.79
N ILE A 61 -13.14 -19.02 11.42
CA ILE A 61 -14.56 -18.78 11.09
C ILE A 61 -14.95 -19.61 9.87
N TRP A 62 -14.14 -19.59 8.81
CA TRP A 62 -14.38 -20.36 7.61
C TRP A 62 -14.52 -21.85 7.91
N GLN A 63 -13.60 -22.43 8.70
CA GLN A 63 -13.65 -23.84 9.08
C GLN A 63 -14.92 -24.18 9.87
N ARG A 64 -15.38 -23.30 10.76
CA ARG A 64 -16.62 -23.51 11.51
C ARG A 64 -17.86 -23.49 10.62
N VAL A 65 -17.90 -22.59 9.63
CA VAL A 65 -19.08 -22.41 8.75
C VAL A 65 -19.09 -23.46 7.64
N SER A 66 -17.95 -23.75 7.01
CA SER A 66 -17.87 -24.64 5.85
C SER A 66 -17.59 -26.11 6.21
N GLY A 67 -17.18 -26.39 7.46
CA GLY A 67 -16.70 -27.71 7.89
C GLY A 67 -15.34 -28.12 7.29
N ARG A 68 -14.70 -27.24 6.52
CA ARG A 68 -13.45 -27.53 5.80
C ARG A 68 -12.36 -26.51 6.19
N PRO A 69 -11.11 -26.96 6.37
CA PRO A 69 -10.01 -26.04 6.60
C PRO A 69 -9.78 -25.16 5.36
N LEU A 70 -9.31 -23.96 5.58
CA LEU A 70 -8.84 -23.11 4.49
C LEU A 70 -7.62 -23.76 3.83
N ILE A 71 -7.42 -23.50 2.55
CA ILE A 71 -6.31 -24.06 1.76
C ILE A 71 -4.98 -23.69 2.43
N ARG A 72 -4.12 -24.67 2.67
CA ARG A 72 -2.76 -24.45 3.19
C ARG A 72 -1.97 -23.54 2.27
N GLY A 73 -1.21 -22.61 2.81
CA GLY A 73 -0.42 -21.65 2.06
C GLY A 73 -1.17 -20.35 1.71
N LEU A 74 -2.44 -20.23 2.13
CA LEU A 74 -3.22 -19.01 1.92
C LEU A 74 -2.78 -17.88 2.87
N GLU A 75 -2.04 -18.20 3.94
CA GLU A 75 -1.59 -17.27 4.97
C GLU A 75 -0.78 -16.11 4.38
N LEU A 76 0.12 -16.41 3.42
CA LEU A 76 0.89 -15.40 2.72
C LEU A 76 -0.01 -14.46 1.89
N TYR A 77 -1.02 -15.01 1.21
CA TYR A 77 -1.95 -14.19 0.42
C TYR A 77 -2.84 -13.33 1.31
N LEU A 78 -3.28 -13.83 2.45
CA LEU A 78 -4.06 -13.05 3.42
C LEU A 78 -3.22 -11.93 4.04
N LEU A 79 -1.95 -12.19 4.34
CA LEU A 79 -0.99 -11.18 4.76
C LEU A 79 -0.83 -10.08 3.69
N LEU A 80 -0.55 -10.47 2.43
CA LEU A 80 -0.42 -9.53 1.31
C LEU A 80 -1.69 -8.71 1.12
N LEU A 81 -2.85 -9.35 1.21
CA LEU A 81 -4.14 -8.69 1.12
C LEU A 81 -4.34 -7.67 2.24
N GLY A 82 -4.08 -8.03 3.50
CA GLY A 82 -4.21 -7.14 4.64
C GLY A 82 -3.33 -5.89 4.53
N LEU A 83 -2.05 -6.09 4.16
CA LEU A 83 -1.11 -4.99 3.90
C LEU A 83 -1.61 -4.10 2.74
N ALA A 84 -2.11 -4.73 1.67
CA ALA A 84 -2.58 -4.01 0.48
C ALA A 84 -3.89 -3.25 0.72
N LEU A 85 -4.83 -3.81 1.47
CA LEU A 85 -6.09 -3.14 1.84
C LEU A 85 -5.83 -1.89 2.67
N ASN A 86 -5.00 -2.02 3.72
CA ASN A 86 -4.63 -0.87 4.55
C ASN A 86 -3.89 0.19 3.74
N THR A 87 -2.81 -0.19 3.05
CA THR A 87 -2.01 0.76 2.25
C THR A 87 -2.82 1.35 1.10
N GLY A 88 -3.66 0.55 0.43
CA GLY A 88 -4.53 0.99 -0.67
C GLY A 88 -5.55 2.04 -0.24
N ALA A 89 -6.11 1.92 0.97
CA ALA A 89 -7.00 2.93 1.53
C ALA A 89 -6.28 4.28 1.73
N TYR A 90 -5.04 4.28 2.22
CA TYR A 90 -4.23 5.49 2.30
C TYR A 90 -3.86 6.04 0.91
N LEU A 91 -3.51 5.18 -0.04
CA LEU A 91 -3.19 5.60 -1.40
C LEU A 91 -4.41 6.21 -2.11
N ALA A 92 -5.61 5.69 -1.89
CA ALA A 92 -6.84 6.28 -2.43
C ALA A 92 -7.00 7.74 -1.99
N GLU A 93 -6.71 8.04 -0.73
CA GLU A 93 -6.79 9.40 -0.20
C GLU A 93 -5.66 10.30 -0.73
N ILE A 94 -4.43 9.77 -0.85
CA ILE A 94 -3.32 10.48 -1.48
C ILE A 94 -3.67 10.82 -2.93
N PHE A 95 -4.19 9.88 -3.70
CA PHE A 95 -4.61 10.11 -5.08
C PHE A 95 -5.74 11.13 -5.18
N ARG A 96 -6.73 11.06 -4.29
CA ARG A 96 -7.83 12.03 -4.22
C ARG A 96 -7.31 13.43 -3.94
N ALA A 97 -6.45 13.57 -2.94
CA ALA A 97 -5.83 14.85 -2.58
C ALA A 97 -5.03 15.43 -3.76
N GLY A 98 -4.27 14.59 -4.47
CA GLY A 98 -3.54 15.03 -5.67
C GLY A 98 -4.44 15.55 -6.77
N VAL A 99 -5.54 14.86 -7.07
CA VAL A 99 -6.49 15.32 -8.07
C VAL A 99 -7.14 16.64 -7.65
N SER A 100 -7.45 16.80 -6.36
CA SER A 100 -8.05 18.03 -5.82
C SER A 100 -7.07 19.21 -5.74
N ALA A 101 -5.76 18.95 -5.73
CA ALA A 101 -4.71 19.98 -5.68
C ALA A 101 -4.41 20.60 -7.06
N VAL A 102 -4.85 19.97 -8.15
CA VAL A 102 -4.73 20.58 -9.48
C VAL A 102 -5.73 21.73 -9.63
N PRO A 103 -5.28 22.93 -10.04
CA PRO A 103 -6.17 24.08 -10.19
C PRO A 103 -7.35 23.80 -11.14
N ALA A 104 -8.57 24.23 -10.73
CA ALA A 104 -9.80 24.00 -11.50
C ALA A 104 -9.73 24.58 -12.92
N GLN A 105 -8.98 25.69 -13.09
CA GLN A 105 -8.74 26.33 -14.39
C GLN A 105 -8.16 25.38 -15.44
N GLN A 106 -7.38 24.37 -15.03
CA GLN A 106 -6.85 23.35 -15.93
C GLN A 106 -7.97 22.50 -16.55
N PHE A 107 -9.00 22.21 -15.77
CA PHE A 107 -10.17 21.48 -16.26
C PHE A 107 -11.03 22.36 -17.18
N GLU A 108 -11.24 23.63 -16.82
CA GLU A 108 -12.01 24.61 -17.60
C GLU A 108 -11.33 24.91 -18.93
N ALA A 109 -10.01 25.12 -18.94
CA ALA A 109 -9.24 25.31 -20.17
C ALA A 109 -9.37 24.09 -21.10
N GLY A 110 -9.30 22.86 -20.56
CA GLY A 110 -9.53 21.66 -21.35
C GLY A 110 -10.94 21.59 -21.95
N ARG A 111 -11.96 22.05 -21.22
CA ARG A 111 -13.35 22.14 -21.73
C ARG A 111 -13.49 23.18 -22.84
N SER A 112 -12.87 24.35 -22.70
CA SER A 112 -12.89 25.41 -23.72
C SER A 112 -12.25 24.96 -25.04
N LEU A 113 -11.31 24.00 -24.97
CA LEU A 113 -10.73 23.36 -26.17
C LEU A 113 -11.59 22.19 -26.70
N GLY A 114 -12.82 22.01 -26.21
CA GLY A 114 -13.73 20.94 -26.64
C GLY A 114 -13.33 19.52 -26.22
N LEU A 115 -12.39 19.36 -25.28
CA LEU A 115 -11.95 18.03 -24.83
C LEU A 115 -13.03 17.38 -23.96
N PRO A 116 -13.33 16.09 -24.17
CA PRO A 116 -14.24 15.37 -23.30
C PRO A 116 -13.63 15.18 -21.89
N PRO A 117 -14.44 15.13 -20.80
CA PRO A 117 -13.96 15.09 -19.43
C PRO A 117 -12.94 13.99 -19.13
N ASN A 118 -13.11 12.81 -19.74
CA ASN A 118 -12.18 11.69 -19.55
C ASN A 118 -10.80 11.98 -20.16
N ARG A 119 -10.75 12.69 -21.28
CA ARG A 119 -9.49 13.07 -21.92
C ARG A 119 -8.78 14.16 -21.11
N ILE A 120 -9.52 15.14 -20.58
CA ILE A 120 -9.01 16.17 -19.67
C ILE A 120 -8.38 15.50 -18.43
N ARG A 121 -9.13 14.63 -17.75
CA ARG A 121 -8.60 13.91 -16.58
C ARG A 121 -7.33 13.13 -16.91
N ARG A 122 -7.32 12.34 -17.98
CA ARG A 122 -6.21 11.43 -18.31
C ARG A 122 -4.97 12.17 -18.82
N ARG A 123 -5.14 13.24 -19.62
CA ARG A 123 -4.03 13.92 -20.28
C ARG A 123 -3.54 15.19 -19.56
N ILE A 124 -4.39 15.81 -18.75
CA ILE A 124 -4.08 17.08 -18.08
C ILE A 124 -4.00 16.90 -16.56
N ILE A 125 -5.07 16.39 -15.94
CA ILE A 125 -5.20 16.37 -14.49
C ILE A 125 -4.32 15.29 -13.85
N TYR A 126 -4.44 14.03 -14.30
CA TYR A 126 -3.71 12.93 -13.65
C TYR A 126 -2.19 13.05 -13.73
N PRO A 127 -1.57 13.47 -14.84
CA PRO A 127 -0.11 13.68 -14.85
C PRO A 127 0.34 14.77 -13.89
N GLN A 128 -0.40 15.87 -13.76
CA GLN A 128 -0.10 16.92 -12.78
C GLN A 128 -0.31 16.43 -11.35
N ALA A 129 -1.43 15.77 -11.07
CA ALA A 129 -1.73 15.18 -9.76
C ALA A 129 -0.62 14.21 -9.31
N MET A 130 -0.14 13.33 -10.21
CA MET A 130 0.93 12.37 -9.89
C MET A 130 2.22 13.04 -9.46
N ARG A 131 2.59 14.15 -10.10
CA ARG A 131 3.77 14.92 -9.70
C ARG A 131 3.61 15.54 -8.31
N ILE A 132 2.42 16.11 -8.03
CA ILE A 132 2.11 16.71 -6.72
C ILE A 132 2.20 15.67 -5.60
N ILE A 133 1.66 14.48 -5.82
CA ILE A 133 1.62 13.43 -4.78
C ILE A 133 2.88 12.57 -4.70
N ALA A 134 3.82 12.70 -5.61
CA ALA A 134 5.02 11.84 -5.69
C ALA A 134 5.74 11.67 -4.34
N PRO A 135 5.98 12.72 -3.52
CA PRO A 135 6.61 12.57 -2.21
C PRO A 135 5.75 11.78 -1.22
N ALA A 136 4.44 12.06 -1.16
CA ALA A 136 3.51 11.37 -0.27
C ALA A 136 3.36 9.88 -0.65
N LEU A 137 3.28 9.59 -1.95
CA LEU A 137 3.25 8.24 -2.49
C LEU A 137 4.51 7.46 -2.11
N THR A 138 5.69 8.06 -2.31
CA THR A 138 6.98 7.50 -1.93
C THR A 138 7.03 7.17 -0.43
N SER A 139 6.68 8.13 0.42
CA SER A 139 6.66 7.93 1.88
C SER A 139 5.74 6.78 2.28
N ARG A 140 4.55 6.69 1.66
CA ARG A 140 3.60 5.61 1.96
C ARG A 140 4.09 4.24 1.51
N LEU A 141 4.75 4.13 0.36
CA LEU A 141 5.32 2.86 -0.12
C LEU A 141 6.51 2.41 0.75
N ILE A 142 7.36 3.33 1.20
CA ILE A 142 8.42 3.02 2.17
C ILE A 142 7.81 2.52 3.49
N HIS A 143 6.73 3.16 3.96
CA HIS A 143 6.02 2.71 5.16
C HIS A 143 5.43 1.31 4.99
N ASN A 144 4.83 1.01 3.82
CA ASN A 144 4.35 -0.34 3.49
C ASN A 144 5.48 -1.38 3.53
N MET A 145 6.66 -1.03 3.01
CA MET A 145 7.84 -1.90 3.09
C MET A 145 8.25 -2.18 4.55
N LYS A 146 8.22 -1.17 5.42
CA LYS A 146 8.49 -1.36 6.86
C LYS A 146 7.43 -2.24 7.52
N ASN A 147 6.16 -2.10 7.13
CA ASN A 147 5.07 -2.93 7.65
C ASN A 147 5.18 -4.42 7.26
N SER A 148 6.01 -4.77 6.26
CA SER A 148 6.27 -6.18 5.94
C SER A 148 6.88 -6.96 7.12
N THR A 149 7.50 -6.29 8.10
CA THR A 149 7.99 -6.91 9.35
C THR A 149 6.88 -7.56 10.15
N LEU A 150 5.63 -7.11 10.02
CA LEU A 150 4.48 -7.73 10.68
C LEU A 150 4.19 -9.14 10.17
N ALA A 151 4.82 -9.57 9.08
CA ALA A 151 4.78 -10.96 8.63
C ALA A 151 5.35 -11.95 9.65
N LEU A 152 6.15 -11.48 10.62
CA LEU A 152 6.67 -12.31 11.70
C LEU A 152 5.57 -13.00 12.53
N ILE A 153 4.36 -12.40 12.60
CA ILE A 153 3.23 -12.96 13.36
C ILE A 153 2.48 -14.05 12.59
N VAL A 154 2.71 -14.14 11.28
CA VAL A 154 2.00 -15.08 10.40
C VAL A 154 2.79 -16.41 10.38
N PRO A 155 2.13 -17.57 10.55
CA PRO A 155 2.78 -18.86 10.57
C PRO A 155 3.21 -19.31 9.17
N LEU A 156 4.19 -18.62 8.60
CA LEU A 156 4.75 -18.92 7.28
C LEU A 156 5.77 -20.06 7.37
N PRO A 157 5.90 -20.91 6.34
CA PRO A 157 7.00 -21.84 6.20
C PRO A 157 8.35 -21.11 6.32
N VAL A 158 9.37 -21.77 6.88
CA VAL A 158 10.68 -21.16 7.13
C VAL A 158 11.27 -20.47 5.90
N GLN A 159 11.10 -21.09 4.72
CA GLN A 159 11.59 -20.55 3.44
C GLN A 159 10.87 -19.26 3.01
N MET A 160 9.66 -19.03 3.55
CA MET A 160 8.81 -17.87 3.25
C MET A 160 8.83 -16.81 4.37
N MET A 161 9.54 -17.07 5.46
CA MET A 161 9.69 -16.07 6.53
C MET A 161 10.48 -14.87 6.05
N GLU A 162 10.04 -13.69 6.44
CA GLU A 162 10.81 -12.47 6.25
C GLU A 162 11.96 -12.37 7.28
N VAL A 163 12.85 -11.37 7.14
CA VAL A 163 14.10 -11.29 7.91
C VAL A 163 13.87 -11.26 9.42
N VAL A 164 12.87 -10.52 9.92
CA VAL A 164 12.59 -10.43 11.37
C VAL A 164 12.01 -11.76 11.88
N GLY A 165 11.17 -12.43 11.09
CA GLY A 165 10.67 -13.76 11.42
C GLY A 165 11.80 -14.80 11.54
N GLN A 166 12.76 -14.77 10.61
CA GLN A 166 13.96 -15.61 10.68
C GLN A 166 14.81 -15.30 11.93
N ALA A 167 15.03 -14.01 12.20
CA ALA A 167 15.77 -13.56 13.38
C ALA A 167 15.11 -14.01 14.67
N GLY A 168 13.79 -13.89 14.79
CA GLY A 168 13.03 -14.37 15.94
C GLY A 168 13.14 -15.90 16.14
N ARG A 169 13.14 -16.66 15.05
CA ARG A 169 13.35 -18.10 15.10
C ARG A 169 14.74 -18.47 15.60
N ILE A 170 15.78 -17.82 15.07
CA ILE A 170 17.17 -18.04 15.52
C ILE A 170 17.30 -17.67 17.00
N ALA A 171 16.77 -16.52 17.40
CA ALA A 171 16.77 -16.05 18.77
C ALA A 171 16.11 -17.06 19.74
N GLY A 172 14.99 -17.65 19.35
CA GLY A 172 14.31 -18.69 20.14
C GLY A 172 15.11 -20.00 20.24
N GLN A 173 15.94 -20.34 19.25
CA GLN A 173 16.79 -21.53 19.27
C GLN A 173 18.09 -21.32 20.04
N THR A 174 18.67 -20.14 20.00
CA THR A 174 19.96 -19.81 20.61
C THR A 174 19.83 -19.14 21.97
N PHE A 175 18.60 -18.80 22.39
CA PHE A 175 18.31 -18.00 23.58
C PHE A 175 19.04 -16.65 23.63
N SER A 176 19.55 -16.18 22.46
CA SER A 176 20.17 -14.88 22.28
C SER A 176 19.30 -14.03 21.34
N TRP A 177 18.78 -12.94 21.86
CA TRP A 177 17.85 -12.06 21.10
C TRP A 177 18.54 -10.87 20.46
N ALA A 178 19.63 -10.40 21.04
CA ALA A 178 20.26 -9.15 20.63
C ALA A 178 20.83 -9.24 19.22
N GLU A 179 21.68 -10.22 18.94
CA GLU A 179 22.41 -10.35 17.70
C GLU A 179 21.49 -10.57 16.48
N PRO A 180 20.54 -11.54 16.50
CA PRO A 180 19.64 -11.74 15.35
C PRO A 180 18.74 -10.54 15.08
N LEU A 181 18.23 -9.86 16.14
CA LEU A 181 17.36 -8.71 15.96
C LEU A 181 18.11 -7.47 15.46
N VAL A 182 19.34 -7.22 15.94
CA VAL A 182 20.20 -6.16 15.41
C VAL A 182 20.50 -6.41 13.95
N PHE A 183 20.87 -7.64 13.57
CA PHE A 183 21.09 -7.99 12.17
C PHE A 183 19.84 -7.72 11.31
N ALA A 184 18.67 -8.17 11.77
CA ALA A 184 17.41 -7.95 11.06
C ALA A 184 17.08 -6.45 10.92
N ALA A 185 17.33 -5.66 11.98
CA ALA A 185 17.15 -4.21 11.94
C ALA A 185 18.09 -3.54 10.93
N CYS A 186 19.36 -3.93 10.89
CA CYS A 186 20.32 -3.44 9.91
C CYS A 186 19.88 -3.77 8.47
N VAL A 187 19.45 -4.99 8.20
CA VAL A 187 18.95 -5.39 6.88
C VAL A 187 17.72 -4.56 6.49
N HIS A 188 16.74 -4.38 7.38
CA HIS A 188 15.58 -3.54 7.12
C HIS A 188 15.94 -2.09 6.87
N LEU A 189 16.88 -1.54 7.63
CA LEU A 189 17.39 -0.18 7.45
C LEU A 189 17.99 -0.01 6.05
N LEU A 190 18.86 -0.95 5.63
CA LEU A 190 19.48 -0.90 4.30
C LEU A 190 18.44 -1.01 3.18
N LEU A 191 17.46 -1.91 3.30
CA LEU A 191 16.36 -2.05 2.34
C LEU A 191 15.52 -0.78 2.28
N ALA A 192 15.14 -0.20 3.43
CA ALA A 192 14.36 1.03 3.48
C ALA A 192 15.13 2.22 2.91
N LEU A 193 16.43 2.34 3.18
CA LEU A 193 17.28 3.39 2.62
C LEU A 193 17.46 3.22 1.11
N GLY A 194 17.68 2.00 0.63
CA GLY A 194 17.83 1.70 -0.81
C GLY A 194 16.55 2.02 -1.59
N LEU A 195 15.41 1.52 -1.11
CA LEU A 195 14.10 1.82 -1.70
C LEU A 195 13.78 3.32 -1.59
N GLY A 196 14.02 3.90 -0.43
CA GLY A 196 13.81 5.33 -0.20
C GLY A 196 14.60 6.22 -1.15
N ARG A 197 15.89 5.93 -1.36
CA ARG A 197 16.73 6.69 -2.31
C ARG A 197 16.22 6.59 -3.74
N SER A 198 15.81 5.39 -4.19
CA SER A 198 15.30 5.20 -5.57
C SER A 198 13.96 5.90 -5.77
N LEU A 199 13.02 5.75 -4.84
CA LEU A 199 11.71 6.39 -4.91
C LEU A 199 11.80 7.91 -4.75
N ASN A 200 12.66 8.42 -3.86
CA ASN A 200 12.86 9.86 -3.70
C ASN A 200 13.48 10.48 -4.95
N ARG A 201 14.46 9.82 -5.59
CA ARG A 201 15.01 10.28 -6.87
C ARG A 201 13.93 10.36 -7.97
N TRP A 202 13.03 9.41 -7.99
CA TRP A 202 11.89 9.48 -8.90
C TRP A 202 10.96 10.65 -8.55
N ALA A 203 10.61 10.81 -7.29
CA ALA A 203 9.72 11.89 -6.83
C ALA A 203 10.30 13.28 -7.12
N THR A 204 11.59 13.51 -6.84
CA THR A 204 12.26 14.79 -7.13
C THR A 204 12.34 15.07 -8.63
N ARG A 205 12.57 14.05 -9.47
CA ARG A 205 12.53 14.21 -10.94
C ARG A 205 11.13 14.59 -11.43
N GLU A 206 10.08 14.01 -10.88
CA GLU A 206 8.71 14.36 -11.25
C GLU A 206 8.34 15.79 -10.79
N GLN A 207 8.81 16.24 -9.64
CA GLN A 207 8.62 17.63 -9.18
C GLN A 207 9.37 18.63 -10.04
N ALA A 208 10.66 18.39 -10.34
CA ALA A 208 11.46 19.27 -11.19
C ALA A 208 10.86 19.47 -12.60
N ARG A 209 10.09 18.50 -13.11
CA ARG A 209 9.34 18.66 -14.37
C ARG A 209 8.18 19.66 -14.29
N ILE A 210 7.72 20.04 -13.10
CA ILE A 210 6.73 21.10 -12.92
C ILE A 210 7.43 22.47 -12.99
N GLU A 211 8.58 22.60 -12.31
CA GLU A 211 9.33 23.84 -12.23
C GLU A 211 10.02 24.20 -13.56
N GLY A 212 10.46 23.22 -14.32
CA GLY A 212 11.08 23.44 -15.65
C GLY A 212 10.12 23.68 -16.81
N THR A 213 8.81 23.69 -16.54
CA THR A 213 7.74 23.99 -17.52
C THR A 213 7.09 25.37 -17.29
N LEU A 214 7.59 26.12 -16.33
CA LEU A 214 7.30 27.54 -16.11
C LEU A 214 8.45 28.38 -16.61
#